data_1d1048e89dc1020a36e1a11aef5cb221
#
_entry.id   1d1048e89dc1020a36e1a11aef5cb221
#
_cell.length_a   1.000
_cell.length_b   1.000
_cell.length_c   1.000
_cell.angle_alpha   90.00
_cell.angle_beta   90.00
_cell.angle_gamma   90.00
#
_symmetry.space_group_name_H-M   'P 1'
#
loop_
_entity.id
_entity.type
_entity.pdbx_description
1 polymer ?
#
loop_
_entity_poly.entity_id
_entity_poly.type
_entity_poly.pdbx_seq_one_letter_code
_entity_poly.pdbx_strand_id
1 'polypeptide(L)'
;MECWDQNSQAVSVHLPRIMIAAEKSGGGKTLFTCALLSLLKEKIREVRAFKCGPDYIDPMFHRTVLEISSRNLDSFFVGADTLRYLLGREVLENKGLPASRIAVLEGVMGFYDGLGGVSERASAWEVADLTDTPVILIVDMKGRSLSALASIKGFMEYQERSHVAGVIFNRLSPMIYPGLKKKAEQELGIRVFGYIPELRDLTLESRHLGLVMPEEIPGLREKLELVKEKIRAGIDLDGILETAEEAPELLIKIPEIIKKQEGKTISGAAAAHTVCHAVFDGSRAIFQGKRELEAPVADNKNSCIPVIAVARDEAFCF
;
A
#
# COMPACT_ATOMS: atom_id res chain seq x y z
N MET A 1 -2.52 25.22 29.13
CA MET A 1 -3.37 24.14 29.69
C MET A 1 -4.60 24.09 28.82
N GLU A 2 -4.45 23.45 27.62
CA GLU A 2 -5.52 23.38 26.63
C GLU A 2 -6.39 22.17 26.93
N CYS A 3 -7.68 22.44 27.17
CA CYS A 3 -8.70 21.41 27.34
C CYS A 3 -8.85 20.63 26.03
N TRP A 4 -8.36 19.42 26.02
CA TRP A 4 -8.65 18.44 24.97
C TRP A 4 -10.10 18.00 25.12
N ASP A 5 -10.88 18.29 24.10
CA ASP A 5 -12.27 17.86 24.00
C ASP A 5 -12.30 16.30 23.90
N GLN A 6 -12.77 15.66 24.97
CA GLN A 6 -12.79 14.18 25.12
C GLN A 6 -13.89 13.49 24.29
N ASN A 7 -14.53 14.16 23.32
CA ASN A 7 -15.74 13.66 22.66
C ASN A 7 -15.53 13.12 21.23
N SER A 8 -14.29 12.88 20.78
CA SER A 8 -14.07 12.17 19.53
C SER A 8 -14.02 10.66 19.78
N GLN A 9 -15.15 9.99 19.72
CA GLN A 9 -15.21 8.53 19.84
C GLN A 9 -14.34 7.89 18.73
N ALA A 10 -13.26 7.22 19.14
CA ALA A 10 -12.51 6.33 18.28
C ALA A 10 -13.34 5.05 18.07
N VAL A 11 -13.38 4.57 16.83
CA VAL A 11 -14.01 3.29 16.47
C VAL A 11 -12.91 2.26 16.28
N SER A 12 -13.02 1.15 17.01
CA SER A 12 -12.14 0.00 16.80
C SER A 12 -12.68 -0.86 15.67
N VAL A 13 -11.85 -1.22 14.70
CA VAL A 13 -12.22 -2.10 13.59
C VAL A 13 -11.19 -3.20 13.41
N HIS A 14 -11.65 -4.42 13.22
CA HIS A 14 -10.80 -5.51 12.78
C HIS A 14 -10.63 -5.44 11.27
N LEU A 15 -9.38 -5.27 10.82
CA LEU A 15 -8.98 -5.24 9.42
C LEU A 15 -7.73 -6.10 9.26
N PRO A 16 -7.85 -7.34 8.77
CA PRO A 16 -6.70 -8.15 8.39
C PRO A 16 -5.79 -7.38 7.45
N ARG A 17 -4.53 -7.23 7.84
CA ARG A 17 -3.57 -6.42 7.07
C ARG A 17 -2.13 -6.84 7.26
N ILE A 18 -1.33 -6.64 6.24
CA ILE A 18 0.11 -6.84 6.26
C ILE A 18 0.80 -5.76 5.44
N MET A 19 2.06 -5.49 5.76
CA MET A 19 2.93 -4.67 4.93
C MET A 19 4.05 -5.52 4.33
N ILE A 20 4.30 -5.35 3.03
CA ILE A 20 5.45 -5.90 2.33
C ILE A 20 6.54 -4.81 2.28
N ALA A 21 7.63 -5.03 2.99
CA ALA A 21 8.78 -4.13 3.01
C ALA A 21 10.04 -4.84 2.51
N ALA A 22 11.13 -4.13 2.32
CA ALA A 22 12.42 -4.72 1.99
C ALA A 22 13.57 -3.95 2.62
N GLU A 23 14.74 -4.58 2.72
CA GLU A 23 15.95 -3.95 3.27
C GLU A 23 16.37 -2.69 2.51
N LYS A 24 16.06 -2.61 1.21
CA LYS A 24 16.48 -1.52 0.31
C LYS A 24 15.55 -1.37 -0.89
N SER A 25 15.72 -0.28 -1.62
CA SER A 25 15.13 -0.13 -2.96
C SER A 25 15.63 -1.23 -3.90
N GLY A 26 14.80 -1.68 -4.84
CA GLY A 26 15.14 -2.79 -5.75
C GLY A 26 15.21 -4.17 -5.08
N GLY A 27 14.76 -4.31 -3.84
CA GLY A 27 14.73 -5.58 -3.10
C GLY A 27 13.69 -6.60 -3.59
N GLY A 28 12.84 -6.23 -4.57
CA GLY A 28 11.81 -7.10 -5.15
C GLY A 28 10.41 -6.93 -4.57
N LYS A 29 10.16 -5.86 -3.81
CA LYS A 29 8.84 -5.57 -3.21
C LYS A 29 7.70 -5.60 -4.24
N THR A 30 7.78 -4.74 -5.25
CA THR A 30 6.69 -4.55 -6.22
C THR A 30 6.33 -5.85 -6.93
N LEU A 31 7.34 -6.60 -7.41
CA LEU A 31 7.09 -7.88 -8.07
C LEU A 31 6.44 -8.90 -7.13
N PHE A 32 6.93 -8.99 -5.90
CA PHE A 32 6.34 -9.86 -4.89
C PHE A 32 4.93 -9.43 -4.51
N THR A 33 4.71 -8.12 -4.28
CA THR A 33 3.39 -7.58 -3.93
C THR A 33 2.37 -7.85 -5.02
N CYS A 34 2.71 -7.63 -6.29
CA CYS A 34 1.81 -7.92 -7.42
C CYS A 34 1.44 -9.40 -7.48
N ALA A 35 2.42 -10.30 -7.32
CA ALA A 35 2.16 -11.73 -7.31
C ALA A 35 1.33 -12.16 -6.09
N LEU A 36 1.63 -11.63 -4.90
CA LEU A 36 0.87 -11.89 -3.68
C LEU A 36 -0.58 -11.41 -3.81
N LEU A 37 -0.79 -10.19 -4.29
CA LEU A 37 -2.14 -9.65 -4.55
C LEU A 37 -2.93 -10.54 -5.50
N SER A 38 -2.28 -11.03 -6.56
CA SER A 38 -2.90 -11.95 -7.51
C SER A 38 -3.28 -13.29 -6.87
N LEU A 39 -2.42 -13.84 -5.99
CA LEU A 39 -2.70 -15.06 -5.23
C LEU A 39 -3.83 -14.86 -4.21
N LEU A 40 -3.84 -13.73 -3.53
CA LEU A 40 -4.88 -13.40 -2.57
C LEU A 40 -6.25 -13.22 -3.23
N LYS A 41 -6.31 -12.62 -4.42
CA LYS A 41 -7.56 -12.45 -5.20
C LYS A 41 -8.24 -13.79 -5.52
N GLU A 42 -7.49 -14.88 -5.57
CA GLU A 42 -8.05 -16.22 -5.79
C GLU A 42 -8.72 -16.81 -4.52
N LYS A 43 -8.27 -16.41 -3.33
CA LYS A 43 -8.74 -16.95 -2.04
C LYS A 43 -9.65 -15.99 -1.28
N ILE A 44 -9.41 -14.71 -1.40
CA ILE A 44 -10.04 -13.65 -0.61
C ILE A 44 -10.99 -12.84 -1.50
N ARG A 45 -12.22 -12.65 -1.02
CA ARG A 45 -13.26 -11.95 -1.80
C ARG A 45 -12.95 -10.48 -1.99
N GLU A 46 -12.34 -9.83 -1.00
CA GLU A 46 -12.00 -8.42 -1.06
C GLU A 46 -10.54 -8.17 -0.69
N VAL A 47 -9.72 -7.89 -1.69
CA VAL A 47 -8.32 -7.53 -1.54
C VAL A 47 -8.16 -6.04 -1.84
N ARG A 48 -7.53 -5.31 -0.92
CA ARG A 48 -7.19 -3.90 -1.09
C ARG A 48 -5.69 -3.72 -1.04
N ALA A 49 -5.19 -2.92 -1.95
CA ALA A 49 -3.78 -2.58 -1.99
C ALA A 49 -3.57 -1.13 -1.54
N PHE A 50 -2.48 -0.90 -0.84
CA PHE A 50 -2.03 0.43 -0.46
C PHE A 50 -0.54 0.57 -0.79
N LYS A 51 -0.15 1.73 -1.27
CA LYS A 51 1.25 2.07 -1.49
C LYS A 51 1.69 3.12 -0.48
N CYS A 52 2.79 2.85 0.25
CA CYS A 52 3.40 3.87 1.10
C CYS A 52 4.07 4.95 0.24
N GLY A 53 3.90 6.21 0.67
CA GLY A 53 4.47 7.35 -0.03
C GLY A 53 3.67 7.79 -1.26
N PRO A 54 4.16 8.82 -2.01
CA PRO A 54 3.43 9.49 -3.08
C PRO A 54 3.59 8.82 -4.46
N ASP A 55 3.92 7.54 -4.48
CA ASP A 55 4.05 6.75 -5.70
C ASP A 55 2.68 6.55 -6.37
N TYR A 56 2.59 6.76 -7.67
CA TYR A 56 1.35 6.58 -8.44
C TYR A 56 1.41 5.42 -9.44
N ILE A 57 2.61 4.97 -9.82
CA ILE A 57 2.78 3.90 -10.81
C ILE A 57 2.35 2.56 -10.22
N ASP A 58 2.82 2.21 -9.02
CA ASP A 58 2.44 0.97 -8.36
C ASP A 58 0.91 0.88 -8.10
N PRO A 59 0.22 1.92 -7.58
CA PRO A 59 -1.24 1.91 -7.49
C PRO A 59 -1.96 1.77 -8.83
N MET A 60 -1.42 2.35 -9.89
CA MET A 60 -1.97 2.18 -11.23
C MET A 60 -1.78 0.75 -11.73
N PHE A 61 -0.60 0.15 -11.47
CA PHE A 61 -0.33 -1.25 -11.78
C PHE A 61 -1.32 -2.18 -11.10
N HIS A 62 -1.57 -1.98 -9.81
CA HIS A 62 -2.56 -2.75 -9.06
C HIS A 62 -3.97 -2.63 -9.67
N ARG A 63 -4.36 -1.43 -10.11
CA ARG A 63 -5.70 -1.18 -10.68
C ARG A 63 -5.86 -1.72 -12.10
N THR A 64 -4.90 -1.43 -13.00
CA THR A 64 -5.02 -1.75 -14.43
C THR A 64 -4.69 -3.21 -14.72
N VAL A 65 -3.69 -3.78 -14.05
CA VAL A 65 -3.20 -5.13 -14.34
C VAL A 65 -3.90 -6.17 -13.48
N LEU A 66 -4.02 -5.89 -12.18
CA LEU A 66 -4.60 -6.84 -11.23
C LEU A 66 -6.08 -6.57 -10.94
N GLU A 67 -6.63 -5.44 -11.39
CA GLU A 67 -8.01 -5.03 -11.11
C GLU A 67 -8.30 -4.99 -9.59
N ILE A 68 -7.32 -4.55 -8.81
CA ILE A 68 -7.40 -4.39 -7.37
C ILE A 68 -7.38 -2.91 -7.04
N SER A 69 -8.36 -2.46 -6.23
CA SER A 69 -8.38 -1.08 -5.75
C SER A 69 -7.12 -0.78 -4.95
N SER A 70 -6.42 0.28 -5.33
CA SER A 70 -5.18 0.70 -4.70
C SER A 70 -5.16 2.20 -4.43
N ARG A 71 -4.58 2.60 -3.28
CA ARG A 71 -4.47 3.98 -2.82
C ARG A 71 -3.13 4.21 -2.15
N ASN A 72 -2.77 5.48 -2.00
CA ASN A 72 -1.57 5.86 -1.26
C ASN A 72 -1.86 6.05 0.23
N LEU A 73 -0.88 5.67 1.05
CA LEU A 73 -0.79 6.00 2.46
C LEU A 73 0.54 6.73 2.68
N ASP A 74 0.48 8.03 2.98
CA ASP A 74 1.67 8.86 3.06
C ASP A 74 1.65 9.67 4.36
N SER A 75 2.52 9.27 5.30
CA SER A 75 2.66 9.94 6.61
C SER A 75 3.34 11.31 6.52
N PHE A 76 3.94 11.66 5.38
CA PHE A 76 4.45 13.01 5.15
C PHE A 76 3.33 14.04 4.98
N PHE A 77 2.28 13.67 4.22
CA PHE A 77 1.18 14.58 3.90
C PHE A 77 0.04 14.55 4.91
N VAL A 78 -0.16 13.42 5.61
CA VAL A 78 -1.27 13.28 6.55
C VAL A 78 -0.83 12.76 7.91
N GLY A 79 -1.48 13.24 8.97
CA GLY A 79 -1.23 12.76 10.33
C GLY A 79 -1.81 11.36 10.58
N ALA A 80 -1.42 10.77 11.71
CA ALA A 80 -1.75 9.39 12.12
C ALA A 80 -3.24 9.07 12.06
N ASP A 81 -4.11 9.94 12.60
CA ASP A 81 -5.56 9.71 12.61
C ASP A 81 -6.15 9.68 11.19
N THR A 82 -5.69 10.57 10.30
CA THR A 82 -6.10 10.58 8.90
C THR A 82 -5.60 9.33 8.17
N LEU A 83 -4.36 8.90 8.44
CA LEU A 83 -3.76 7.72 7.82
C LEU A 83 -4.53 6.46 8.21
N ARG A 84 -4.85 6.28 9.50
CA ARG A 84 -5.69 5.18 9.99
C ARG A 84 -7.10 5.21 9.39
N TYR A 85 -7.69 6.41 9.29
CA TYR A 85 -8.98 6.58 8.64
C TYR A 85 -8.94 6.16 7.17
N LEU A 86 -7.94 6.61 6.39
CA LEU A 86 -7.79 6.24 4.98
C LEU A 86 -7.61 4.73 4.79
N LEU A 87 -6.90 4.06 5.70
CA LEU A 87 -6.71 2.62 5.68
C LEU A 87 -8.02 1.87 5.97
N GLY A 88 -8.76 2.29 6.98
CA GLY A 88 -9.92 1.55 7.49
C GLY A 88 -11.29 2.09 7.07
N ARG A 89 -11.37 3.22 6.33
CA ARG A 89 -12.64 3.91 6.05
C ARG A 89 -13.68 3.02 5.35
N GLU A 90 -13.24 2.12 4.48
CA GLU A 90 -14.17 1.25 3.74
C GLU A 90 -14.84 0.22 4.67
N VAL A 91 -14.16 -0.18 5.75
CA VAL A 91 -14.74 -1.02 6.79
C VAL A 91 -15.79 -0.24 7.58
N LEU A 92 -15.56 1.05 7.81
CA LEU A 92 -16.50 1.93 8.50
C LEU A 92 -17.75 2.24 7.66
N GLU A 93 -17.54 2.55 6.38
CA GLU A 93 -18.59 3.00 5.46
C GLU A 93 -19.51 1.85 5.02
N ASN A 94 -18.98 0.64 4.88
CA ASN A 94 -19.70 -0.52 4.33
C ASN A 94 -19.94 -1.61 5.38
N LYS A 95 -21.01 -1.46 6.15
CA LYS A 95 -21.43 -2.48 7.13
C LYS A 95 -21.79 -3.86 6.52
N GLY A 96 -21.87 -3.96 5.19
CA GLY A 96 -22.18 -5.18 4.44
C GLY A 96 -20.99 -5.79 3.71
N LEU A 97 -19.76 -5.38 4.01
CA LEU A 97 -18.57 -5.97 3.37
C LEU A 97 -18.44 -7.47 3.70
N PRO A 98 -17.88 -8.26 2.75
CA PRO A 98 -17.59 -9.66 2.99
C PRO A 98 -16.72 -9.85 4.23
N ALA A 99 -16.96 -10.90 4.99
CA ALA A 99 -16.12 -11.28 6.12
C ALA A 99 -14.67 -11.57 5.66
N SER A 100 -14.50 -12.12 4.45
CA SER A 100 -13.18 -12.38 3.87
C SER A 100 -12.64 -11.16 3.14
N ARG A 101 -11.76 -10.42 3.82
CA ARG A 101 -11.08 -9.22 3.31
C ARG A 101 -9.65 -9.13 3.81
N ILE A 102 -8.79 -8.45 3.07
CA ILE A 102 -7.40 -8.17 3.49
C ILE A 102 -6.90 -6.87 2.86
N ALA A 103 -6.12 -6.10 3.63
CA ALA A 103 -5.36 -4.96 3.16
C ALA A 103 -3.87 -5.31 3.05
N VAL A 104 -3.29 -5.10 1.89
CA VAL A 104 -1.86 -5.28 1.65
C VAL A 104 -1.23 -3.91 1.40
N LEU A 105 -0.28 -3.54 2.25
CA LEU A 105 0.48 -2.32 2.12
C LEU A 105 1.81 -2.63 1.46
N GLU A 106 2.17 -1.91 0.42
CA GLU A 106 3.51 -1.98 -0.18
C GLU A 106 4.37 -0.83 0.33
N GLY A 107 5.49 -1.16 0.97
CA GLY A 107 6.46 -0.19 1.47
C GLY A 107 7.21 0.53 0.34
N VAL A 108 7.74 1.69 0.65
CA VAL A 108 8.58 2.51 -0.22
C VAL A 108 10.04 2.35 0.15
N MET A 109 10.96 2.43 -0.80
CA MET A 109 12.44 2.38 -0.60
C MET A 109 12.89 1.21 0.30
N GLY A 110 13.89 1.40 1.18
CA GLY A 110 14.17 0.51 2.29
C GLY A 110 13.23 0.78 3.46
N PHE A 111 13.04 -0.21 4.33
CA PHE A 111 12.02 -0.18 5.38
C PHE A 111 12.11 1.04 6.30
N TYR A 112 13.33 1.43 6.67
CA TYR A 112 13.61 2.59 7.53
C TYR A 112 14.01 3.85 6.75
N ASP A 113 14.09 3.78 5.41
CA ASP A 113 14.51 4.91 4.58
C ASP A 113 13.38 5.93 4.47
N GLY A 114 13.52 7.06 5.12
CA GLY A 114 12.57 8.15 5.08
C GLY A 114 13.20 9.46 4.56
N LEU A 115 12.78 10.58 5.10
CA LEU A 115 13.14 11.91 4.61
C LEU A 115 14.65 12.14 4.58
N GLY A 116 15.14 12.51 3.40
CA GLY A 116 16.55 12.85 3.18
C GLY A 116 17.51 11.66 3.31
N GLY A 117 17.00 10.43 3.48
CA GLY A 117 17.84 9.24 3.67
C GLY A 117 18.53 9.15 5.03
N VAL A 118 18.18 10.02 5.97
CA VAL A 118 18.80 10.12 7.31
C VAL A 118 17.75 10.18 8.44
N SER A 119 16.50 10.00 8.11
CA SER A 119 15.38 9.99 9.05
C SER A 119 14.40 8.89 8.66
N GLU A 120 13.83 8.24 9.64
CA GLU A 120 12.74 7.26 9.48
C GLU A 120 11.37 7.90 9.26
N ARG A 121 11.25 9.23 9.37
CA ARG A 121 10.01 9.95 9.08
C ARG A 121 9.61 9.78 7.61
N ALA A 122 8.33 9.54 7.35
CA ALA A 122 7.77 9.22 6.04
C ALA A 122 8.33 7.91 5.41
N SER A 123 8.94 7.04 6.22
CA SER A 123 9.38 5.70 5.79
C SER A 123 8.21 4.70 5.80
N ALA A 124 8.46 3.51 5.24
CA ALA A 124 7.54 2.39 5.35
C ALA A 124 7.34 1.97 6.82
N TRP A 125 8.39 2.03 7.64
CA TRP A 125 8.30 1.75 9.07
C TRP A 125 7.35 2.70 9.79
N GLU A 126 7.43 4.01 9.55
CA GLU A 126 6.51 4.96 10.20
C GLU A 126 5.04 4.66 9.86
N VAL A 127 4.75 4.31 8.61
CA VAL A 127 3.39 3.91 8.21
C VAL A 127 2.96 2.63 8.94
N ALA A 128 3.84 1.62 9.05
CA ALA A 128 3.56 0.40 9.79
C ALA A 128 3.32 0.68 11.27
N ASP A 129 4.15 1.52 11.89
CA ASP A 129 4.03 1.88 13.31
C ASP A 129 2.75 2.68 13.59
N LEU A 130 2.44 3.68 12.77
CA LEU A 130 1.21 4.47 12.91
C LEU A 130 -0.07 3.66 12.73
N THR A 131 0.00 2.55 12.00
CA THR A 131 -1.16 1.70 11.69
C THR A 131 -1.14 0.36 12.41
N ASP A 132 -0.16 0.10 13.27
CA ASP A 132 0.06 -1.20 13.93
C ASP A 132 0.03 -2.38 12.96
N THR A 133 0.64 -2.22 11.77
CA THR A 133 0.59 -3.20 10.69
C THR A 133 1.76 -4.18 10.77
N PRO A 134 1.52 -5.50 10.85
CA PRO A 134 2.57 -6.51 10.78
C PRO A 134 3.32 -6.42 9.45
N VAL A 135 4.65 -6.58 9.50
CA VAL A 135 5.55 -6.40 8.36
C VAL A 135 6.18 -7.72 7.96
N ILE A 136 6.11 -8.04 6.68
CA ILE A 136 6.88 -9.12 6.06
C ILE A 136 8.05 -8.47 5.32
N LEU A 137 9.26 -8.73 5.80
CA LEU A 137 10.48 -8.15 5.23
C LEU A 137 11.03 -9.05 4.12
N ILE A 138 11.16 -8.50 2.92
CA ILE A 138 11.85 -9.17 1.81
C ILE A 138 13.35 -8.96 1.98
N VAL A 139 14.07 -10.05 2.13
CA VAL A 139 15.53 -10.09 2.33
C VAL A 139 16.21 -10.51 1.05
N ASP A 140 17.04 -9.63 0.49
CA ASP A 140 17.77 -9.91 -0.74
C ASP A 140 18.96 -10.83 -0.46
N MET A 141 18.92 -12.04 -1.02
CA MET A 141 19.90 -13.09 -0.81
C MET A 141 20.99 -13.14 -1.89
N LYS A 142 20.97 -12.23 -2.87
CA LYS A 142 21.98 -12.23 -3.93
C LYS A 142 23.38 -12.03 -3.35
N GLY A 143 24.25 -13.03 -3.53
CA GLY A 143 25.61 -13.00 -2.99
C GLY A 143 25.69 -13.11 -1.45
N ARG A 144 24.60 -13.51 -0.79
CA ARG A 144 24.52 -13.61 0.67
C ARG A 144 24.08 -15.03 1.08
N SER A 145 24.40 -15.40 2.30
CA SER A 145 23.99 -16.64 2.95
C SER A 145 23.71 -16.34 4.43
N LEU A 146 24.39 -16.97 5.33
CA LEU A 146 24.19 -16.83 6.78
C LEU A 146 24.29 -15.38 7.28
N SER A 147 25.14 -14.55 6.67
CA SER A 147 25.27 -13.13 7.03
C SER A 147 23.98 -12.32 6.87
N ALA A 148 22.99 -12.83 6.12
CA ALA A 148 21.68 -12.21 6.02
C ALA A 148 20.94 -12.20 7.38
N LEU A 149 21.19 -13.19 8.25
CA LEU A 149 20.57 -13.25 9.59
C LEU A 149 21.01 -12.06 10.46
N ALA A 150 22.24 -11.58 10.30
CA ALA A 150 22.69 -10.38 11.01
C ALA A 150 21.93 -9.13 10.57
N SER A 151 21.63 -8.98 9.26
CA SER A 151 20.77 -7.90 8.79
C SER A 151 19.34 -8.03 9.32
N ILE A 152 18.76 -9.21 9.23
CA ILE A 152 17.40 -9.46 9.74
C ILE A 152 17.32 -9.07 11.21
N LYS A 153 18.26 -9.51 12.02
CA LYS A 153 18.34 -9.14 13.43
C LYS A 153 18.41 -7.62 13.61
N GLY A 154 19.24 -6.95 12.82
CA GLY A 154 19.32 -5.48 12.81
C GLY A 154 17.97 -4.83 12.50
N PHE A 155 17.24 -5.31 11.49
CA PHE A 155 15.90 -4.79 11.15
C PHE A 155 14.87 -5.05 12.24
N MET A 156 14.98 -6.15 12.98
CA MET A 156 14.08 -6.47 14.10
C MET A 156 14.33 -5.60 15.34
N GLU A 157 15.58 -5.20 15.58
CA GLU A 157 16.02 -4.56 16.81
C GLU A 157 16.33 -3.05 16.66
N TYR A 158 16.36 -2.52 15.42
CA TYR A 158 16.72 -1.12 15.16
C TYR A 158 15.71 -0.14 15.78
N GLN A 159 14.43 -0.50 15.77
CA GLN A 159 13.38 0.24 16.45
C GLN A 159 12.71 -0.68 17.49
N GLU A 160 12.30 -0.12 18.64
CA GLU A 160 11.64 -0.85 19.70
C GLU A 160 10.38 -1.59 19.20
N ARG A 161 9.63 -0.94 18.30
CA ARG A 161 8.47 -1.51 17.60
C ARG A 161 8.78 -1.64 16.11
N SER A 162 9.54 -2.66 15.74
CA SER A 162 9.89 -2.88 14.33
C SER A 162 8.70 -3.38 13.50
N HIS A 163 7.70 -4.00 14.13
CA HIS A 163 6.56 -4.68 13.50
C HIS A 163 6.94 -5.82 12.55
N VAL A 164 8.22 -6.22 12.46
CA VAL A 164 8.68 -7.30 11.59
C VAL A 164 8.18 -8.64 12.13
N ALA A 165 7.11 -9.16 11.54
CA ALA A 165 6.47 -10.42 11.91
C ALA A 165 7.10 -11.63 11.21
N GLY A 166 7.80 -11.42 10.11
CA GLY A 166 8.47 -12.48 9.38
C GLY A 166 9.22 -12.02 8.15
N VAL A 167 9.88 -12.97 7.50
CA VAL A 167 10.73 -12.69 6.35
C VAL A 167 10.43 -13.59 5.16
N ILE A 168 10.77 -13.10 3.97
CA ILE A 168 10.83 -13.88 2.73
C ILE A 168 12.22 -13.69 2.13
N PHE A 169 12.88 -14.79 1.80
CA PHE A 169 14.18 -14.76 1.16
C PHE A 169 14.03 -14.60 -0.35
N ASN A 170 14.45 -13.48 -0.90
CA ASN A 170 14.40 -13.23 -2.34
C ASN A 170 15.74 -13.58 -3.00
N ARG A 171 15.70 -14.15 -4.19
CA ARG A 171 16.88 -14.60 -4.98
C ARG A 171 17.71 -15.67 -4.25
N LEU A 172 17.03 -16.57 -3.56
CA LEU A 172 17.64 -17.66 -2.81
C LEU A 172 17.63 -18.97 -3.59
N SER A 173 18.73 -19.72 -3.52
CA SER A 173 18.79 -21.08 -4.05
C SER A 173 17.92 -22.04 -3.22
N PRO A 174 17.08 -22.89 -3.86
CA PRO A 174 16.29 -23.89 -3.15
C PRO A 174 17.11 -24.82 -2.26
N MET A 175 18.36 -25.09 -2.66
CA MET A 175 19.26 -26.01 -1.95
C MET A 175 19.59 -25.54 -0.53
N ILE A 176 19.80 -24.24 -0.33
CA ILE A 176 20.19 -23.71 0.99
C ILE A 176 18.98 -23.24 1.82
N TYR A 177 17.81 -23.13 1.21
CA TYR A 177 16.61 -22.61 1.87
C TYR A 177 16.26 -23.37 3.15
N PRO A 178 16.17 -24.72 3.19
CA PRO A 178 15.74 -25.43 4.40
C PRO A 178 16.66 -25.19 5.60
N GLY A 179 17.97 -25.18 5.35
CA GLY A 179 18.97 -24.91 6.41
C GLY A 179 18.90 -23.48 6.93
N LEU A 180 18.75 -22.52 6.01
CA LEU A 180 18.68 -21.11 6.37
C LEU A 180 17.37 -20.77 7.09
N LYS A 181 16.24 -21.32 6.64
CA LYS A 181 14.93 -21.19 7.31
C LYS A 181 15.03 -21.69 8.74
N LYS A 182 15.46 -22.94 8.94
CA LYS A 182 15.61 -23.52 10.29
C LYS A 182 16.47 -22.64 11.20
N LYS A 183 17.55 -22.13 10.67
CA LYS A 183 18.49 -21.31 11.45
C LYS A 183 17.90 -19.93 11.81
N ALA A 184 17.23 -19.28 10.86
CA ALA A 184 16.53 -18.02 11.12
C ALA A 184 15.45 -18.16 12.20
N GLU A 185 14.63 -19.20 12.10
CA GLU A 185 13.56 -19.47 13.05
C GLU A 185 14.11 -19.83 14.45
N GLN A 186 15.19 -20.63 14.52
CA GLN A 186 15.78 -21.03 15.79
C GLN A 186 16.60 -19.93 16.49
N GLU A 187 17.39 -19.16 15.74
CA GLU A 187 18.31 -18.17 16.33
C GLU A 187 17.69 -16.79 16.50
N LEU A 188 16.74 -16.41 15.62
CA LEU A 188 16.12 -15.08 15.67
C LEU A 188 14.67 -15.14 16.16
N GLY A 189 14.06 -16.32 16.27
CA GLY A 189 12.65 -16.45 16.63
C GLY A 189 11.70 -15.84 15.58
N ILE A 190 12.18 -15.63 14.35
CA ILE A 190 11.38 -14.98 13.31
C ILE A 190 10.79 -16.00 12.34
N ARG A 191 9.52 -15.84 11.99
CA ARG A 191 8.85 -16.70 11.00
C ARG A 191 9.42 -16.47 9.59
N VAL A 192 9.70 -17.57 8.87
CA VAL A 192 10.14 -17.53 7.48
C VAL A 192 9.00 -18.01 6.59
N PHE A 193 8.35 -17.08 5.89
CA PHE A 193 7.21 -17.38 5.02
C PHE A 193 7.58 -17.97 3.68
N GLY A 194 8.85 -18.14 3.39
CA GLY A 194 9.26 -18.78 2.16
C GLY A 194 10.45 -18.13 1.48
N TYR A 195 10.62 -18.50 0.22
CA TYR A 195 11.68 -17.93 -0.63
C TYR A 195 11.21 -17.77 -2.06
N ILE A 196 11.88 -16.88 -2.78
CA ILE A 196 11.72 -16.64 -4.19
C ILE A 196 13.06 -17.00 -4.84
N PRO A 197 13.10 -17.92 -5.81
CA PRO A 197 14.32 -18.24 -6.52
C PRO A 197 14.76 -17.06 -7.42
N GLU A 198 15.99 -17.11 -7.93
CA GLU A 198 16.43 -16.11 -8.91
C GLU A 198 15.67 -16.32 -10.24
N LEU A 199 14.88 -15.32 -10.60
CA LEU A 199 14.01 -15.34 -11.79
C LEU A 199 14.73 -14.70 -12.99
N ARG A 200 15.81 -15.33 -13.49
CA ARG A 200 16.70 -14.75 -14.54
C ARG A 200 15.97 -14.41 -15.84
N ASP A 201 15.02 -15.23 -16.25
CA ASP A 201 14.30 -15.08 -17.52
C ASP A 201 12.99 -14.29 -17.37
N LEU A 202 12.60 -13.97 -16.13
CA LEU A 202 11.38 -13.26 -15.79
C LEU A 202 11.67 -11.86 -15.21
N THR A 203 12.89 -11.37 -15.40
CA THR A 203 13.20 -9.99 -15.06
C THR A 203 12.32 -9.08 -15.91
N LEU A 204 11.15 -8.76 -15.37
CA LEU A 204 10.63 -7.43 -15.54
C LEU A 204 11.79 -6.57 -15.07
N GLU A 205 12.53 -5.97 -16.00
CA GLU A 205 13.64 -5.13 -15.59
C GLU A 205 13.10 -4.24 -14.49
N SER A 206 13.67 -4.35 -13.28
CA SER A 206 13.19 -3.62 -12.09
C SER A 206 13.23 -2.11 -12.29
N ARG A 207 13.85 -1.67 -13.38
CA ARG A 207 13.83 -0.31 -13.92
C ARG A 207 12.50 0.04 -14.60
N HIS A 208 11.71 -0.94 -15.02
CA HIS A 208 10.45 -0.73 -15.72
C HIS A 208 9.23 -0.87 -14.79
N LEU A 209 9.27 -1.77 -13.80
CA LEU A 209 8.24 -1.81 -12.77
C LEU A 209 8.45 -0.61 -11.83
N GLY A 210 7.47 0.28 -11.77
CA GLY A 210 7.54 1.49 -10.97
C GLY A 210 8.12 2.72 -11.70
N LEU A 211 8.52 2.61 -13.00
CA LEU A 211 9.00 3.73 -13.81
C LEU A 211 8.41 3.75 -15.23
N VAL A 212 7.67 2.70 -15.64
CA VAL A 212 7.09 2.56 -16.97
C VAL A 212 5.62 2.17 -16.82
N MET A 213 4.78 2.70 -17.66
CA MET A 213 3.34 2.43 -17.64
C MET A 213 3.07 0.95 -17.95
N PRO A 214 2.07 0.32 -17.30
CA PRO A 214 1.74 -1.09 -17.55
C PRO A 214 1.52 -1.43 -19.00
N GLU A 215 0.93 -0.50 -19.78
CA GLU A 215 0.61 -0.66 -21.19
C GLU A 215 1.86 -0.70 -22.08
N GLU A 216 2.98 -0.17 -21.61
CA GLU A 216 4.26 -0.10 -22.34
C GLU A 216 5.08 -1.40 -22.20
N ILE A 217 4.68 -2.34 -21.32
CA ILE A 217 5.42 -3.57 -21.09
C ILE A 217 4.79 -4.74 -21.86
N PRO A 218 5.40 -5.19 -22.97
CA PRO A 218 4.86 -6.32 -23.73
C PRO A 218 4.80 -7.61 -22.92
N GLY A 219 3.67 -8.32 -23.01
CA GLY A 219 3.48 -9.61 -22.36
C GLY A 219 3.51 -9.55 -20.82
N LEU A 220 3.16 -8.40 -20.25
CA LEU A 220 3.22 -8.17 -18.81
C LEU A 220 2.36 -9.15 -18.02
N ARG A 221 1.12 -9.39 -18.46
CA ARG A 221 0.19 -10.30 -17.75
C ARG A 221 0.73 -11.71 -17.73
N GLU A 222 1.24 -12.22 -18.87
CA GLU A 222 1.84 -13.55 -18.97
C GLU A 222 3.08 -13.68 -18.06
N LYS A 223 3.91 -12.66 -18.03
CA LYS A 223 5.09 -12.63 -17.13
C LYS A 223 4.67 -12.63 -15.65
N LEU A 224 3.65 -11.89 -15.28
CA LEU A 224 3.13 -11.88 -13.90
C LEU A 224 2.53 -13.23 -13.52
N GLU A 225 1.81 -13.90 -14.42
CA GLU A 225 1.30 -15.25 -14.17
C GLU A 225 2.44 -16.25 -13.92
N LEU A 226 3.51 -16.20 -14.71
CA LEU A 226 4.67 -17.06 -14.49
C LEU A 226 5.36 -16.78 -13.15
N VAL A 227 5.49 -15.49 -12.78
CA VAL A 227 6.04 -15.08 -11.48
C VAL A 227 5.13 -15.55 -10.35
N LYS A 228 3.83 -15.35 -10.47
CA LYS A 228 2.82 -15.82 -9.50
C LYS A 228 2.97 -17.29 -9.20
N GLU A 229 3.06 -18.15 -10.23
CA GLU A 229 3.22 -19.58 -10.04
C GLU A 229 4.55 -19.97 -9.36
N LYS A 230 5.64 -19.26 -9.70
CA LYS A 230 6.93 -19.47 -9.01
C LYS A 230 6.87 -19.06 -7.54
N ILE A 231 6.20 -17.96 -7.23
CA ILE A 231 6.01 -17.49 -5.86
C ILE A 231 5.06 -18.42 -5.11
N ARG A 232 3.96 -18.86 -5.71
CA ARG A 232 3.02 -19.85 -5.13
C ARG A 232 3.73 -21.09 -4.60
N ALA A 233 4.67 -21.61 -5.36
CA ALA A 233 5.42 -22.82 -5.00
C ALA A 233 6.42 -22.62 -3.86
N GLY A 234 6.84 -21.37 -3.62
CA GLY A 234 7.91 -21.03 -2.68
C GLY A 234 7.48 -20.39 -1.37
N ILE A 235 6.19 -20.00 -1.22
CA ILE A 235 5.73 -19.24 -0.05
C ILE A 235 4.66 -19.97 0.76
N ASP A 236 4.62 -19.71 2.05
CA ASP A 236 3.57 -20.08 3.00
C ASP A 236 2.46 -19.02 2.98
N LEU A 237 1.56 -19.11 1.99
CA LEU A 237 0.47 -18.15 1.83
C LEU A 237 -0.51 -18.20 3.00
N ASP A 238 -0.76 -19.38 3.57
CA ASP A 238 -1.68 -19.54 4.69
C ASP A 238 -1.10 -18.88 5.95
N GLY A 239 0.21 -19.04 6.18
CA GLY A 239 0.89 -18.32 7.26
C GLY A 239 0.92 -16.80 7.09
N ILE A 240 0.99 -16.31 5.87
CA ILE A 240 0.84 -14.87 5.58
C ILE A 240 -0.58 -14.40 5.94
N LEU A 241 -1.60 -15.17 5.59
CA LEU A 241 -3.00 -14.86 5.93
C LEU A 241 -3.24 -14.89 7.45
N GLU A 242 -2.70 -15.88 8.17
CA GLU A 242 -2.76 -15.93 9.62
C GLU A 242 -2.14 -14.68 10.25
N THR A 243 -0.95 -14.28 9.80
CA THR A 243 -0.29 -13.06 10.29
C THR A 243 -1.10 -11.79 10.00
N ALA A 244 -1.78 -11.74 8.86
CA ALA A 244 -2.67 -10.61 8.54
C ALA A 244 -3.90 -10.57 9.44
N GLU A 245 -4.49 -11.73 9.76
CA GLU A 245 -5.65 -11.87 10.63
C GLU A 245 -5.32 -11.51 12.09
N GLU A 246 -4.09 -11.79 12.52
CA GLU A 246 -3.58 -11.45 13.87
C GLU A 246 -3.23 -9.96 14.02
N ALA A 247 -3.36 -9.16 12.96
CA ALA A 247 -3.09 -7.73 13.05
C ALA A 247 -3.96 -7.07 14.15
N PRO A 248 -3.38 -6.21 15.01
CA PRO A 248 -4.13 -5.55 16.08
C PRO A 248 -5.34 -4.78 15.57
N GLU A 249 -6.34 -4.58 16.43
CA GLU A 249 -7.47 -3.71 16.14
C GLU A 249 -7.00 -2.32 15.67
N LEU A 250 -7.59 -1.82 14.59
CA LEU A 250 -7.29 -0.49 14.06
C LEU A 250 -8.20 0.54 14.73
N LEU A 251 -7.61 1.43 15.54
CA LEU A 251 -8.32 2.52 16.17
C LEU A 251 -8.45 3.69 15.22
N ILE A 252 -9.67 3.96 14.76
CA ILE A 252 -9.97 5.01 13.79
C ILE A 252 -10.72 6.14 14.45
N LYS A 253 -10.16 7.34 14.36
CA LYS A 253 -10.86 8.59 14.65
C LYS A 253 -11.26 9.22 13.33
N ILE A 254 -12.54 9.56 13.16
CA ILE A 254 -13.00 10.26 11.96
C ILE A 254 -12.43 11.69 12.00
N PRO A 255 -11.59 12.09 11.03
CA PRO A 255 -11.02 13.42 11.00
C PRO A 255 -12.09 14.51 10.96
N GLU A 256 -11.89 15.60 11.69
CA GLU A 256 -12.89 16.70 11.77
C GLU A 256 -13.24 17.30 10.40
N ILE A 257 -12.29 17.32 9.47
CA ILE A 257 -12.54 17.81 8.11
C ILE A 257 -13.62 16.99 7.40
N ILE A 258 -13.72 15.71 7.70
CA ILE A 258 -14.71 14.79 7.12
C ILE A 258 -16.06 14.98 7.83
N LYS A 259 -16.06 15.11 9.18
CA LYS A 259 -17.27 15.41 9.95
C LYS A 259 -17.97 16.68 9.49
N LYS A 260 -17.21 17.72 9.12
CA LYS A 260 -17.75 18.99 8.61
C LYS A 260 -18.40 18.87 7.23
N GLN A 261 -18.01 17.86 6.43
CA GLN A 261 -18.64 17.63 5.11
C GLN A 261 -19.94 16.85 5.23
N GLU A 262 -20.05 15.89 6.15
CA GLU A 262 -21.29 15.14 6.40
C GLU A 262 -22.40 15.98 7.00
N GLY A 263 -22.07 17.02 7.77
CA GLY A 263 -23.05 17.98 8.34
C GLY A 263 -23.65 18.95 7.31
N LYS A 264 -23.11 19.02 6.10
CA LYS A 264 -23.73 19.71 4.96
C LYS A 264 -24.44 18.67 4.11
N THR A 265 -25.68 18.37 4.47
CA THR A 265 -26.57 17.55 3.64
C THR A 265 -26.68 18.23 2.28
N ILE A 266 -25.99 17.73 1.29
CA ILE A 266 -26.25 18.03 -0.12
C ILE A 266 -27.56 17.31 -0.41
N SER A 267 -28.68 18.01 -0.27
CA SER A 267 -29.99 17.56 -0.71
C SER A 267 -29.95 17.52 -2.23
N GLY A 268 -29.69 16.36 -2.77
CA GLY A 268 -29.66 16.13 -4.21
C GLY A 268 -28.95 14.84 -4.53
N ALA A 269 -29.72 13.82 -4.86
CA ALA A 269 -29.25 12.53 -5.35
C ALA A 269 -28.38 12.69 -6.59
N ALA A 270 -27.07 12.83 -6.44
CA ALA A 270 -26.05 12.65 -7.49
C ALA A 270 -24.64 12.78 -6.92
N ALA A 271 -24.28 12.04 -5.87
CA ALA A 271 -22.88 11.76 -5.57
C ALA A 271 -22.39 10.56 -6.40
N ALA A 272 -22.77 10.50 -7.65
CA ALA A 272 -22.15 9.64 -8.65
C ALA A 272 -20.89 10.35 -9.13
N HIS A 273 -19.75 9.69 -9.02
CA HIS A 273 -18.45 10.01 -9.55
C HIS A 273 -18.47 10.97 -10.75
N THR A 274 -18.54 12.27 -10.49
CA THR A 274 -18.36 13.27 -11.54
C THR A 274 -16.86 13.55 -11.59
N VAL A 275 -16.16 12.83 -12.45
CA VAL A 275 -14.80 13.20 -12.86
C VAL A 275 -14.97 14.38 -13.81
N CYS A 276 -14.77 15.59 -13.33
CA CYS A 276 -14.71 16.76 -14.18
C CYS A 276 -13.35 16.80 -14.88
N HIS A 277 -13.35 16.62 -16.20
CA HIS A 277 -12.18 16.88 -17.02
C HIS A 277 -12.17 18.37 -17.41
N ALA A 278 -11.12 19.07 -17.01
CA ALA A 278 -10.88 20.43 -17.48
C ALA A 278 -9.74 20.40 -18.51
N VAL A 279 -10.02 20.88 -19.71
CA VAL A 279 -9.01 21.11 -20.74
C VAL A 279 -8.71 22.60 -20.75
N PHE A 280 -7.43 22.97 -20.63
CA PHE A 280 -6.98 24.36 -20.68
C PHE A 280 -6.60 24.74 -22.11
N ASP A 281 -7.26 25.75 -22.66
CA ASP A 281 -6.85 26.43 -23.88
C ASP A 281 -6.38 27.85 -23.54
N GLY A 282 -5.08 27.99 -23.44
CA GLY A 282 -4.35 29.28 -23.34
C GLY A 282 -4.71 30.26 -22.22
N SER A 283 -5.92 30.33 -21.72
CA SER A 283 -6.36 31.21 -20.64
C SER A 283 -7.79 30.91 -20.13
N ARG A 284 -8.46 29.87 -20.62
CA ARG A 284 -9.80 29.49 -20.14
C ARG A 284 -9.85 28.00 -19.88
N ALA A 285 -10.42 27.63 -18.72
CA ALA A 285 -10.75 26.24 -18.42
C ALA A 285 -12.01 25.85 -19.22
N ILE A 286 -11.90 24.85 -20.10
CA ILE A 286 -13.03 24.28 -20.82
C ILE A 286 -13.37 22.96 -20.15
N PHE A 287 -14.55 22.89 -19.54
CA PHE A 287 -15.04 21.66 -18.93
C PHE A 287 -15.69 20.80 -20.00
N GLN A 288 -15.08 19.67 -20.37
CA GLN A 288 -15.69 18.65 -21.22
C GLN A 288 -16.36 17.60 -20.33
N GLY A 289 -17.63 17.81 -20.04
CA GLY A 289 -18.52 16.82 -19.46
C GLY A 289 -19.86 16.89 -20.19
N LYS A 290 -20.52 15.75 -20.44
CA LYS A 290 -21.82 15.65 -21.14
C LYS A 290 -23.01 16.23 -20.36
N ARG A 291 -22.80 17.19 -19.47
CA ARG A 291 -23.84 18.07 -18.88
C ARG A 291 -23.22 19.44 -18.67
N GLU A 292 -23.79 20.43 -19.32
CA GLU A 292 -23.60 21.82 -18.97
C GLU A 292 -24.01 21.98 -17.49
N LEU A 293 -22.99 22.11 -16.61
CA LEU A 293 -23.22 22.61 -15.27
C LEU A 293 -23.18 24.13 -15.39
N GLU A 294 -24.36 24.77 -15.32
CA GLU A 294 -24.41 26.19 -15.02
C GLU A 294 -23.63 26.40 -13.72
N ALA A 295 -22.55 27.17 -13.81
CA ALA A 295 -21.79 27.58 -12.62
C ALA A 295 -22.77 28.27 -11.67
N PRO A 296 -22.84 27.84 -10.39
CA PRO A 296 -23.66 28.58 -9.43
C PRO A 296 -23.06 29.98 -9.36
N VAL A 297 -23.86 31.00 -9.67
CA VAL A 297 -23.53 32.40 -9.48
C VAL A 297 -23.16 32.56 -8.02
N ALA A 298 -21.89 32.90 -7.78
CA ALA A 298 -21.36 33.11 -6.45
C ALA A 298 -21.96 34.37 -5.86
N ASP A 299 -22.99 34.19 -5.08
CA ASP A 299 -23.50 35.19 -4.18
C ASP A 299 -23.26 34.73 -2.74
N ASN A 300 -22.00 34.78 -2.34
CA ASN A 300 -21.62 35.01 -0.93
C ASN A 300 -20.09 35.08 -0.75
N LYS A 301 -19.60 36.15 -0.17
CA LYS A 301 -18.18 36.52 -0.07
C LYS A 301 -17.32 35.69 0.89
N ASN A 302 -17.75 34.54 1.39
CA ASN A 302 -17.02 33.80 2.44
C ASN A 302 -16.99 32.27 2.35
N SER A 303 -17.14 31.65 1.19
CA SER A 303 -16.89 30.21 1.07
C SER A 303 -15.94 29.95 -0.10
N CYS A 304 -14.64 29.93 0.15
CA CYS A 304 -13.69 29.32 -0.76
C CYS A 304 -13.91 27.81 -0.74
N ILE A 305 -14.57 27.27 -1.75
CA ILE A 305 -14.54 25.84 -2.04
C ILE A 305 -13.21 25.59 -2.74
N PRO A 306 -12.29 24.80 -2.17
CA PRO A 306 -11.04 24.48 -2.85
C PRO A 306 -11.37 23.69 -4.14
N VAL A 307 -11.02 24.25 -5.29
CA VAL A 307 -11.09 23.55 -6.57
C VAL A 307 -9.77 22.85 -6.76
N ILE A 308 -9.81 21.52 -6.76
CA ILE A 308 -8.66 20.69 -7.11
C ILE A 308 -8.75 20.44 -8.62
N ALA A 309 -7.86 21.07 -9.37
CA ALA A 309 -7.68 20.77 -10.79
C ALA A 309 -6.72 19.60 -10.95
N VAL A 310 -7.17 18.56 -11.66
CA VAL A 310 -6.32 17.43 -12.03
C VAL A 310 -6.02 17.56 -13.51
N ALA A 311 -4.77 17.81 -13.86
CA ALA A 311 -4.32 17.75 -15.25
C ALA A 311 -4.22 16.27 -15.65
N ARG A 312 -4.83 15.94 -16.79
CA ARG A 312 -4.71 14.60 -17.39
C ARG A 312 -4.48 14.76 -18.89
N ASP A 313 -3.28 14.48 -19.32
CA ASP A 313 -2.89 14.40 -20.71
C ASP A 313 -1.95 13.20 -20.92
N GLU A 314 -1.38 13.04 -22.11
CA GLU A 314 -0.42 11.97 -22.39
C GLU A 314 0.86 12.06 -21.54
N ALA A 315 1.21 13.24 -21.01
CA ALA A 315 2.35 13.45 -20.11
C ALA A 315 1.97 13.28 -18.63
N PHE A 316 0.67 13.44 -18.29
CA PHE A 316 0.15 13.38 -16.92
C PHE A 316 -1.04 12.40 -16.86
N CYS A 317 -0.80 11.14 -17.15
CA CYS A 317 -1.79 10.05 -17.04
C CYS A 317 -1.97 9.57 -15.60
N PHE A 318 -2.17 10.47 -14.66
CA PHE A 318 -2.29 10.13 -13.24
C PHE A 318 -3.75 10.06 -12.76
#